data_4d1fcdc23f0297ca2b38d744217e3771
#
_entry.id   4d1fcdc23f0297ca2b38d744217e3771
#
_cell.length_a   1.000
_cell.length_b   1.000
_cell.length_c   1.000
_cell.angle_alpha   90.00
_cell.angle_beta   90.00
_cell.angle_gamma   90.00
#
_symmetry.space_group_name_H-M   'P 1'
#
loop_
_entity.id
_entity.type
_entity.pdbx_description
1 polymer ?
#
loop_
_entity_poly.entity_id
_entity_poly.type
_entity_poly.pdbx_seq_one_letter_code
_entity_poly.pdbx_strand_id
1 'polypeptide(L)'
;RYQGHMNWDLTIPGILGYFAAMLYNPNNVAFEGSTATTILEILVGDDLCRMLGYTIPKKEEIEQGKIRPWGHITCDGTVANIEAIWSARNLKMYPLALQAALKQEPSLANAREITVPLPNGESKALAELDTWSLLNLKCDDILALPARLEEKYQIKRDDVSKALSQYSLQNLGIQEFSRRFMGEIEQVSVFLVPGTKHYSFPKAAALLGIGASNMIDVPVDEDARMSIPKLREILRACIDTKRPVYTVVSVVGSTEESAIDPIKEVLSLREEFRKQGLEFTIHADAAWGGYHASVVRDDFAMPEPVGFVATPPPAVPLSKYVTEQFQALGNADSITVDPHKSGYIPYPAGALCYRNSAMRDLVTFSAPVVFHGDAEPTVGIYGVEGSKPGAAASAVYLSHRIIRPSKSGYGKIIGQALFS
;
A
#
# COMPACT_ATOMS: atom_id res chain seq x y z
N ARG A 1 10.40 -9.29 29.06
CA ARG A 1 11.13 -8.75 27.91
C ARG A 1 10.75 -7.30 27.69
N TYR A 2 11.72 -6.47 27.28
CA TYR A 2 11.47 -5.06 27.05
C TYR A 2 10.65 -4.85 25.77
N GLN A 3 9.55 -4.11 25.86
CA GLN A 3 8.70 -3.75 24.71
C GLN A 3 8.55 -2.22 24.56
N GLY A 4 9.24 -1.47 25.41
CA GLY A 4 9.23 -0.02 25.36
C GLY A 4 9.82 0.51 24.06
N HIS A 5 9.29 1.64 23.54
CA HIS A 5 9.67 2.24 22.27
C HIS A 5 9.57 1.29 21.06
N MET A 6 8.74 0.23 21.17
CA MET A 6 8.59 -0.81 20.14
C MET A 6 9.90 -1.51 19.77
N ASN A 7 10.89 -1.51 20.68
CA ASN A 7 12.12 -2.27 20.54
C ASN A 7 11.95 -3.66 21.15
N TRP A 8 12.29 -4.68 20.38
CA TRP A 8 12.09 -6.08 20.72
C TRP A 8 13.39 -6.85 20.79
N ASP A 9 13.39 -7.94 21.55
CA ASP A 9 14.42 -8.96 21.39
C ASP A 9 14.34 -9.56 19.99
N LEU A 10 15.46 -9.67 19.32
CA LEU A 10 15.51 -10.14 17.94
C LEU A 10 15.41 -11.67 17.86
N THR A 11 14.84 -12.18 16.78
CA THR A 11 14.89 -13.63 16.51
C THR A 11 16.27 -14.05 16.05
N ILE A 12 16.74 -15.22 16.50
CA ILE A 12 18.03 -15.77 16.03
C ILE A 12 18.07 -15.91 14.50
N PRO A 13 17.04 -16.48 13.82
CA PRO A 13 17.07 -16.53 12.36
C PRO A 13 17.12 -15.14 11.71
N GLY A 14 16.47 -14.12 12.28
CA GLY A 14 16.55 -12.73 11.80
C GLY A 14 17.97 -12.17 11.89
N ILE A 15 18.63 -12.37 13.03
CA ILE A 15 20.05 -11.98 13.24
C ILE A 15 20.96 -12.69 12.23
N LEU A 16 20.83 -14.01 12.11
CA LEU A 16 21.67 -14.81 11.22
C LEU A 16 21.47 -14.45 9.75
N GLY A 17 20.24 -14.24 9.31
CA GLY A 17 19.91 -13.81 7.95
C GLY A 17 20.50 -12.44 7.62
N TYR A 18 20.39 -11.49 8.57
CA TYR A 18 20.96 -10.15 8.42
C TYR A 18 22.49 -10.20 8.34
N PHE A 19 23.13 -10.88 9.31
CA PHE A 19 24.58 -10.99 9.38
C PHE A 19 25.18 -11.68 8.16
N ALA A 20 24.60 -12.81 7.71
CA ALA A 20 25.07 -13.54 6.55
C ALA A 20 25.04 -12.68 5.27
N ALA A 21 23.96 -11.96 5.03
CA ALA A 21 23.84 -11.09 3.87
C ALA A 21 24.74 -9.85 3.98
N MET A 22 24.88 -9.27 5.17
CA MET A 22 25.74 -8.10 5.41
C MET A 22 27.20 -8.34 4.98
N LEU A 23 27.71 -9.57 5.09
CA LEU A 23 29.07 -9.91 4.67
C LEU A 23 29.31 -9.72 3.17
N TYR A 24 28.26 -9.77 2.36
CA TYR A 24 28.30 -9.58 0.90
C TYR A 24 27.87 -8.18 0.47
N ASN A 25 27.37 -7.36 1.39
CA ASN A 25 26.88 -6.00 1.16
C ASN A 25 25.94 -5.88 -0.06
N PRO A 26 24.87 -6.70 -0.15
CA PRO A 26 23.99 -6.74 -1.32
C PRO A 26 23.13 -5.48 -1.42
N ASN A 27 22.93 -5.01 -2.67
CA ASN A 27 22.09 -3.85 -2.97
C ASN A 27 20.93 -4.30 -3.87
N ASN A 28 19.70 -4.23 -3.35
CA ASN A 28 18.48 -4.60 -4.08
C ASN A 28 17.98 -3.49 -5.03
N VAL A 29 18.82 -2.51 -5.37
CA VAL A 29 18.46 -1.48 -6.36
C VAL A 29 18.17 -2.08 -7.73
N ALA A 30 18.93 -3.10 -8.13
CA ALA A 30 18.77 -3.85 -9.36
C ALA A 30 19.11 -5.32 -9.13
N PHE A 31 18.63 -6.19 -10.02
CA PHE A 31 18.85 -7.64 -9.93
C PHE A 31 20.34 -7.99 -9.95
N GLU A 32 21.12 -7.32 -10.79
CA GLU A 32 22.58 -7.52 -10.90
C GLU A 32 23.33 -7.08 -9.63
N GLY A 33 22.77 -6.10 -8.89
CA GLY A 33 23.30 -5.66 -7.60
C GLY A 33 23.18 -6.69 -6.50
N SER A 34 22.19 -7.56 -6.58
CA SER A 34 22.04 -8.77 -5.76
C SER A 34 20.97 -9.70 -6.33
N THR A 35 21.40 -10.70 -7.09
CA THR A 35 20.52 -11.73 -7.66
C THR A 35 19.78 -12.54 -6.58
N ALA A 36 20.47 -12.85 -5.48
CA ALA A 36 19.89 -13.63 -4.40
C ALA A 36 18.90 -12.82 -3.56
N THR A 37 19.31 -11.68 -2.97
CA THR A 37 18.49 -10.97 -2.00
C THR A 37 17.32 -10.21 -2.64
N THR A 38 17.38 -9.87 -3.93
CA THR A 38 16.23 -9.37 -4.70
C THR A 38 15.11 -10.41 -4.78
N ILE A 39 15.44 -11.67 -5.06
CA ILE A 39 14.46 -12.77 -5.05
C ILE A 39 13.91 -12.98 -3.64
N LEU A 40 14.78 -12.96 -2.61
CA LEU A 40 14.31 -13.08 -1.22
C LEU A 40 13.33 -11.96 -0.85
N GLU A 41 13.56 -10.73 -1.31
CA GLU A 41 12.65 -9.61 -1.05
C GLU A 41 11.28 -9.82 -1.69
N ILE A 42 11.22 -10.33 -2.92
CA ILE A 42 9.95 -10.65 -3.59
C ILE A 42 9.18 -11.73 -2.81
N LEU A 43 9.87 -12.78 -2.36
CA LEU A 43 9.27 -13.85 -1.56
C LEU A 43 8.79 -13.33 -0.19
N VAL A 44 9.53 -12.45 0.45
CA VAL A 44 9.13 -11.75 1.69
C VAL A 44 7.88 -10.90 1.44
N GLY A 45 7.84 -10.17 0.34
CA GLY A 45 6.66 -9.40 -0.06
C GLY A 45 5.40 -10.26 -0.15
N ASP A 46 5.50 -11.43 -0.77
CA ASP A 46 4.40 -12.39 -0.86
C ASP A 46 4.00 -12.94 0.54
N ASP A 47 4.96 -13.23 1.41
CA ASP A 47 4.70 -13.70 2.78
C ASP A 47 3.97 -12.63 3.61
N LEU A 48 4.43 -11.37 3.54
CA LEU A 48 3.79 -10.24 4.21
C LEU A 48 2.37 -10.00 3.67
N CYS A 49 2.18 -10.05 2.36
CA CYS A 49 0.86 -9.95 1.75
C CYS A 49 -0.11 -11.00 2.29
N ARG A 50 0.31 -12.27 2.38
CA ARG A 50 -0.52 -13.35 2.95
C ARG A 50 -0.81 -13.13 4.43
N MET A 51 0.20 -12.76 5.21
CA MET A 51 0.03 -12.46 6.64
C MET A 51 -0.99 -11.33 6.87
N LEU A 52 -0.95 -10.30 6.04
CA LEU A 52 -1.88 -9.16 6.12
C LEU A 52 -3.27 -9.46 5.54
N GLY A 53 -3.45 -10.59 4.87
CA GLY A 53 -4.75 -11.08 4.38
C GLY A 53 -4.99 -10.88 2.89
N TYR A 54 -3.99 -10.47 2.13
CA TYR A 54 -4.08 -10.48 0.68
C TYR A 54 -3.93 -11.89 0.13
N THR A 55 -4.67 -12.19 -0.93
CA THR A 55 -4.58 -13.47 -1.62
C THR A 55 -3.54 -13.39 -2.73
N ILE A 56 -2.55 -14.28 -2.71
CA ILE A 56 -1.62 -14.44 -3.81
C ILE A 56 -2.22 -15.44 -4.80
N PRO A 57 -2.67 -14.99 -5.98
CA PRO A 57 -3.27 -15.88 -6.98
C PRO A 57 -2.20 -16.74 -7.64
N LYS A 58 -2.61 -17.90 -8.16
CA LYS A 58 -1.77 -18.74 -9.00
C LYS A 58 -1.51 -18.07 -10.35
N LYS A 59 -0.46 -18.51 -11.06
CA LYS A 59 -0.10 -17.94 -12.36
C LYS A 59 -1.26 -17.95 -13.35
N GLU A 60 -1.97 -19.06 -13.43
CA GLU A 60 -3.11 -19.25 -14.32
C GLU A 60 -4.28 -18.31 -13.99
N GLU A 61 -4.45 -17.97 -12.71
CA GLU A 61 -5.47 -17.03 -12.24
C GLU A 61 -5.10 -15.57 -12.57
N ILE A 62 -3.79 -15.24 -12.55
CA ILE A 62 -3.29 -13.93 -12.99
C ILE A 62 -3.52 -13.75 -14.49
N GLU A 63 -3.25 -14.76 -15.28
CA GLU A 63 -3.49 -14.80 -16.72
C GLU A 63 -5.00 -14.65 -17.06
N GLN A 64 -5.88 -15.01 -16.13
CA GLN A 64 -7.33 -14.78 -16.19
C GLN A 64 -7.77 -13.43 -15.66
N GLY A 65 -6.84 -12.53 -15.36
CA GLY A 65 -7.11 -11.16 -14.89
C GLY A 65 -7.31 -11.01 -13.39
N LYS A 66 -6.97 -12.05 -12.57
CA LYS A 66 -7.02 -11.91 -11.11
C LYS A 66 -5.95 -10.95 -10.62
N ILE A 67 -6.33 -10.01 -9.77
CA ILE A 67 -5.44 -9.00 -9.20
C ILE A 67 -4.40 -9.68 -8.31
N ARG A 68 -3.12 -9.40 -8.57
CA ARG A 68 -2.01 -9.83 -7.73
C ARG A 68 -1.61 -8.69 -6.78
N PRO A 69 -1.43 -8.94 -5.48
CA PRO A 69 -0.83 -7.98 -4.56
C PRO A 69 0.68 -7.86 -4.79
N TRP A 70 1.27 -6.85 -4.17
CA TRP A 70 2.70 -6.60 -4.15
C TRP A 70 3.15 -6.15 -2.77
N GLY A 71 4.28 -6.68 -2.27
CA GLY A 71 4.94 -6.22 -1.07
C GLY A 71 6.43 -6.05 -1.31
N HIS A 72 7.04 -5.06 -0.65
CA HIS A 72 8.48 -4.85 -0.66
C HIS A 72 8.97 -4.26 0.67
N ILE A 73 10.25 -4.45 0.94
CA ILE A 73 10.91 -3.89 2.13
C ILE A 73 11.19 -2.41 1.92
N THR A 74 10.99 -1.61 2.94
CA THR A 74 11.39 -0.20 3.03
C THR A 74 12.34 -0.02 4.22
N CYS A 75 13.00 1.14 4.31
CA CYS A 75 13.83 1.46 5.46
C CYS A 75 13.02 1.37 6.77
N ASP A 76 11.83 1.97 6.79
CA ASP A 76 10.93 1.97 7.95
C ASP A 76 9.48 2.27 7.55
N GLY A 77 8.57 2.26 8.54
CA GLY A 77 7.17 2.62 8.34
C GLY A 77 6.95 4.07 7.90
N THR A 78 7.87 5.00 8.21
CA THR A 78 7.78 6.38 7.72
C THR A 78 7.90 6.43 6.20
N VAL A 79 8.91 5.75 5.64
CA VAL A 79 9.11 5.65 4.19
C VAL A 79 7.91 4.96 3.54
N ALA A 80 7.44 3.85 4.11
CA ALA A 80 6.27 3.12 3.63
C ALA A 80 5.01 4.00 3.61
N ASN A 81 4.74 4.77 4.67
CA ASN A 81 3.61 5.69 4.74
C ASN A 81 3.71 6.84 3.73
N ILE A 82 4.92 7.42 3.55
CA ILE A 82 5.14 8.46 2.52
C ILE A 82 4.84 7.91 1.13
N GLU A 83 5.32 6.72 0.83
CA GLU A 83 5.10 6.07 -0.46
C GLU A 83 3.64 5.73 -0.70
N ALA A 84 2.92 5.24 0.32
CA ALA A 84 1.50 4.96 0.23
C ALA A 84 0.67 6.22 -0.09
N ILE A 85 0.95 7.35 0.59
CA ILE A 85 0.27 8.63 0.31
C ILE A 85 0.65 9.14 -1.08
N TRP A 86 1.90 8.98 -1.50
CA TRP A 86 2.37 9.36 -2.84
C TRP A 86 1.64 8.57 -3.92
N SER A 87 1.54 7.25 -3.78
CA SER A 87 0.81 6.37 -4.69
C SER A 87 -0.69 6.72 -4.75
N ALA A 88 -1.34 6.95 -3.60
CA ALA A 88 -2.74 7.34 -3.54
C ALA A 88 -3.00 8.69 -4.22
N ARG A 89 -2.10 9.68 -4.03
CA ARG A 89 -2.17 10.97 -4.71
C ARG A 89 -2.05 10.81 -6.22
N ASN A 90 -1.06 10.05 -6.69
CA ASN A 90 -0.84 9.83 -8.11
C ASN A 90 -2.00 9.06 -8.75
N LEU A 91 -2.55 8.06 -8.07
CA LEU A 91 -3.73 7.32 -8.52
C LEU A 91 -4.92 8.25 -8.76
N LYS A 92 -5.19 9.14 -7.81
CA LYS A 92 -6.29 10.10 -7.90
C LYS A 92 -6.15 11.04 -9.10
N MET A 93 -4.93 11.44 -9.43
CA MET A 93 -4.64 12.41 -10.50
C MET A 93 -4.44 11.75 -11.88
N TYR A 94 -4.19 10.44 -11.93
CA TYR A 94 -3.91 9.71 -13.16
C TYR A 94 -5.00 9.85 -14.24
N PRO A 95 -6.32 9.77 -13.94
CA PRO A 95 -7.35 9.89 -14.96
C PRO A 95 -7.38 11.26 -15.64
N LEU A 96 -7.04 12.34 -14.94
CA LEU A 96 -6.95 13.69 -15.52
C LEU A 96 -5.81 13.79 -16.53
N ALA A 97 -4.63 13.26 -16.18
CA ALA A 97 -3.48 13.20 -17.05
C ALA A 97 -3.78 12.35 -18.31
N LEU A 98 -4.39 11.18 -18.10
CA LEU A 98 -4.74 10.30 -19.23
C LEU A 98 -5.81 10.92 -20.13
N GLN A 99 -6.83 11.59 -19.58
CA GLN A 99 -7.81 12.29 -20.38
C GLN A 99 -7.16 13.37 -21.25
N ALA A 100 -6.25 14.16 -20.70
CA ALA A 100 -5.53 15.19 -21.43
C ALA A 100 -4.68 14.58 -22.57
N ALA A 101 -3.96 13.49 -22.28
CA ALA A 101 -3.17 12.78 -23.27
C ALA A 101 -4.05 12.17 -24.38
N LEU A 102 -5.18 11.53 -24.06
CA LEU A 102 -6.13 11.00 -25.05
C LEU A 102 -6.67 12.07 -26.00
N LYS A 103 -6.88 13.29 -25.49
CA LYS A 103 -7.37 14.42 -26.31
C LYS A 103 -6.29 15.03 -27.21
N GLN A 104 -5.03 15.04 -26.78
CA GLN A 104 -3.97 15.83 -27.40
C GLN A 104 -2.90 15.00 -28.11
N GLU A 105 -2.63 13.76 -27.65
CA GLU A 105 -1.55 12.94 -28.20
C GLU A 105 -2.01 12.11 -29.40
N PRO A 106 -1.37 12.29 -30.58
CA PRO A 106 -1.68 11.49 -31.77
C PRO A 106 -1.48 9.99 -31.56
N SER A 107 -0.52 9.59 -30.75
CA SER A 107 -0.22 8.19 -30.42
C SER A 107 -1.36 7.47 -29.66
N LEU A 108 -2.25 8.22 -29.02
CA LEU A 108 -3.42 7.70 -28.29
C LEU A 108 -4.75 7.92 -29.02
N ALA A 109 -4.73 8.46 -30.25
CA ALA A 109 -5.94 8.89 -30.96
C ALA A 109 -6.97 7.77 -31.17
N ASN A 110 -6.52 6.52 -31.39
CA ASN A 110 -7.38 5.35 -31.57
C ASN A 110 -8.07 4.89 -30.27
N ALA A 111 -7.58 5.33 -29.12
CA ALA A 111 -8.12 4.97 -27.81
C ALA A 111 -9.02 6.04 -27.16
N ARG A 112 -9.38 7.12 -27.88
CA ARG A 112 -10.22 8.21 -27.35
C ARG A 112 -11.58 7.74 -26.84
N GLU A 113 -12.08 6.63 -27.38
CA GLU A 113 -13.38 6.05 -26.98
C GLU A 113 -13.25 5.02 -25.82
N ILE A 114 -12.10 4.94 -25.15
CA ILE A 114 -11.97 4.07 -23.98
C ILE A 114 -12.98 4.46 -22.91
N THR A 115 -13.82 3.51 -22.50
CA THR A 115 -14.88 3.75 -21.51
C THR A 115 -14.42 3.30 -20.12
N VAL A 116 -15.00 3.91 -19.10
CA VAL A 116 -14.85 3.50 -17.70
C VAL A 116 -16.23 3.36 -17.05
N PRO A 117 -16.41 2.40 -16.13
CA PRO A 117 -17.64 2.30 -15.38
C PRO A 117 -17.75 3.46 -14.37
N LEU A 118 -18.95 3.98 -14.20
CA LEU A 118 -19.28 4.99 -13.20
C LEU A 118 -19.99 4.35 -12.00
N PRO A 119 -20.05 5.04 -10.84
CA PRO A 119 -20.70 4.53 -9.64
C PRO A 119 -22.18 4.15 -9.82
N ASN A 120 -22.87 4.76 -10.76
CA ASN A 120 -24.27 4.46 -11.10
C ASN A 120 -24.44 3.23 -12.02
N GLY A 121 -23.35 2.55 -12.40
CA GLY A 121 -23.33 1.39 -13.29
C GLY A 121 -23.30 1.70 -14.79
N GLU A 122 -23.39 2.97 -15.18
CA GLU A 122 -23.19 3.39 -16.57
C GLU A 122 -21.71 3.33 -16.96
N SER A 123 -21.42 3.18 -18.25
CA SER A 123 -20.07 3.33 -18.80
C SER A 123 -20.02 4.53 -19.72
N LYS A 124 -19.03 5.40 -19.51
CA LYS A 124 -18.80 6.58 -20.36
C LYS A 124 -17.37 6.62 -20.88
N ALA A 125 -17.17 7.28 -22.02
CA ALA A 125 -15.83 7.53 -22.54
C ALA A 125 -15.05 8.40 -21.55
N LEU A 126 -13.82 8.00 -21.23
CA LEU A 126 -12.95 8.73 -20.29
C LEU A 126 -12.76 10.20 -20.74
N ALA A 127 -12.66 10.40 -22.06
CA ALA A 127 -12.47 11.70 -22.67
C ALA A 127 -13.65 12.68 -22.44
N GLU A 128 -14.85 12.17 -22.11
CA GLU A 128 -16.08 12.96 -21.95
C GLU A 128 -16.45 13.25 -20.47
N LEU A 129 -15.69 12.70 -19.53
CA LEU A 129 -15.97 12.90 -18.12
C LEU A 129 -15.54 14.29 -17.64
N ASP A 130 -16.32 14.88 -16.73
CA ASP A 130 -15.94 16.08 -15.99
C ASP A 130 -14.84 15.77 -14.97
N THR A 131 -14.23 16.83 -14.45
CA THR A 131 -13.11 16.71 -13.50
C THR A 131 -13.48 15.95 -12.23
N TRP A 132 -14.68 16.20 -11.66
CA TRP A 132 -15.13 15.51 -10.45
C TRP A 132 -15.31 14.01 -10.68
N SER A 133 -15.93 13.62 -11.77
CA SER A 133 -16.11 12.21 -12.16
C SER A 133 -14.78 11.51 -12.36
N LEU A 134 -13.79 12.13 -13.02
CA LEU A 134 -12.45 11.58 -13.20
C LEU A 134 -11.72 11.35 -11.87
N LEU A 135 -11.84 12.30 -10.93
CA LEU A 135 -11.23 12.19 -9.61
C LEU A 135 -11.89 11.13 -8.70
N ASN A 136 -13.07 10.62 -9.10
CA ASN A 136 -13.84 9.68 -8.28
C ASN A 136 -14.12 8.34 -9.00
N LEU A 137 -13.31 8.00 -10.00
CA LEU A 137 -13.31 6.66 -10.58
C LEU A 137 -12.81 5.64 -9.56
N LYS A 138 -13.33 4.43 -9.65
CA LYS A 138 -12.92 3.32 -8.79
C LYS A 138 -11.44 3.00 -8.97
N CYS A 139 -10.73 2.78 -7.88
CA CYS A 139 -9.28 2.57 -7.88
C CYS A 139 -8.83 1.45 -8.84
N ASP A 140 -9.49 0.28 -8.79
CA ASP A 140 -9.12 -0.84 -9.66
C ASP A 140 -9.43 -0.57 -11.15
N ASP A 141 -10.45 0.23 -11.46
CA ASP A 141 -10.77 0.61 -12.83
C ASP A 141 -9.71 1.55 -13.41
N ILE A 142 -9.15 2.46 -12.59
CA ILE A 142 -8.02 3.31 -12.97
C ILE A 142 -6.78 2.45 -13.22
N LEU A 143 -6.46 1.54 -12.31
CA LEU A 143 -5.29 0.68 -12.38
C LEU A 143 -5.33 -0.30 -13.57
N ALA A 144 -6.53 -0.64 -14.05
CA ALA A 144 -6.71 -1.49 -15.22
C ALA A 144 -6.52 -0.75 -16.55
N LEU A 145 -6.53 0.60 -16.58
CA LEU A 145 -6.49 1.37 -17.83
C LEU A 145 -5.27 1.08 -18.71
N PRO A 146 -4.01 1.00 -18.19
CA PRO A 146 -2.85 0.69 -19.03
C PRO A 146 -2.96 -0.67 -19.74
N ALA A 147 -3.41 -1.71 -19.03
CA ALA A 147 -3.60 -3.04 -19.62
C ALA A 147 -4.72 -3.02 -20.68
N ARG A 148 -5.81 -2.32 -20.41
CA ARG A 148 -6.93 -2.19 -21.36
C ARG A 148 -6.55 -1.40 -22.62
N LEU A 149 -5.67 -0.41 -22.50
CA LEU A 149 -5.10 0.30 -23.66
C LEU A 149 -4.24 -0.63 -24.52
N GLU A 150 -3.44 -1.47 -23.88
CA GLU A 150 -2.62 -2.46 -24.56
C GLU A 150 -3.47 -3.55 -25.25
N GLU A 151 -4.38 -4.17 -24.53
CA GLU A 151 -5.21 -5.28 -25.02
C GLU A 151 -6.19 -4.86 -26.13
N LYS A 152 -6.88 -3.74 -25.93
CA LYS A 152 -7.96 -3.32 -26.84
C LYS A 152 -7.47 -2.46 -28.00
N TYR A 153 -6.46 -1.62 -27.77
CA TYR A 153 -6.02 -0.61 -28.75
C TYR A 153 -4.59 -0.82 -29.24
N GLN A 154 -3.90 -1.88 -28.78
CA GLN A 154 -2.53 -2.23 -29.15
C GLN A 154 -1.49 -1.13 -28.81
N ILE A 155 -1.79 -0.32 -27.78
CA ILE A 155 -0.90 0.73 -27.31
C ILE A 155 -0.08 0.18 -26.15
N LYS A 156 1.24 0.03 -26.36
CA LYS A 156 2.13 -0.51 -25.33
C LYS A 156 2.21 0.40 -24.12
N ARG A 157 2.46 -0.16 -22.95
CA ARG A 157 2.59 0.58 -21.67
C ARG A 157 3.64 1.69 -21.75
N ASP A 158 4.76 1.45 -22.42
CA ASP A 158 5.82 2.45 -22.61
C ASP A 158 5.35 3.64 -23.44
N ASP A 159 4.54 3.41 -24.48
CA ASP A 159 3.99 4.48 -25.31
C ASP A 159 2.96 5.29 -24.52
N VAL A 160 2.15 4.64 -23.69
CA VAL A 160 1.25 5.31 -22.75
C VAL A 160 2.05 6.16 -21.76
N SER A 161 3.12 5.62 -21.19
CA SER A 161 3.98 6.30 -20.23
C SER A 161 4.66 7.55 -20.85
N LYS A 162 5.16 7.41 -22.06
CA LYS A 162 5.74 8.55 -22.82
C LYS A 162 4.70 9.63 -23.12
N ALA A 163 3.52 9.23 -23.58
CA ALA A 163 2.43 10.18 -23.87
C ALA A 163 1.95 10.90 -22.59
N LEU A 164 1.89 10.20 -21.46
CA LEU A 164 1.49 10.78 -20.19
C LEU A 164 2.55 11.70 -19.56
N SER A 165 3.80 11.57 -19.93
CA SER A 165 4.90 12.25 -19.25
C SER A 165 4.68 13.77 -19.14
N GLN A 166 4.23 14.44 -20.19
CA GLN A 166 4.01 15.90 -20.19
C GLN A 166 2.69 16.34 -19.52
N TYR A 167 1.85 15.40 -19.11
CA TYR A 167 0.57 15.65 -18.42
C TYR A 167 0.59 15.16 -16.96
N SER A 168 1.61 14.43 -16.56
CA SER A 168 1.66 13.80 -15.24
C SER A 168 1.93 14.80 -14.12
N LEU A 169 1.30 14.56 -12.97
CA LEU A 169 1.57 15.35 -11.77
C LEU A 169 3.05 15.32 -11.37
N GLN A 170 3.73 14.20 -11.60
CA GLN A 170 5.14 14.03 -11.23
C GLN A 170 6.07 14.95 -12.02
N ASN A 171 5.75 15.22 -13.27
CA ASN A 171 6.56 16.09 -14.12
C ASN A 171 6.15 17.56 -14.02
N LEU A 172 4.84 17.85 -13.89
CA LEU A 172 4.34 19.22 -13.84
C LEU A 172 4.47 19.85 -12.44
N GLY A 173 4.45 19.03 -11.39
CA GLY A 173 4.24 19.50 -10.02
C GLY A 173 2.79 19.89 -9.74
N ILE A 174 2.42 19.96 -8.45
CA ILE A 174 1.03 20.13 -8.03
C ILE A 174 0.40 21.43 -8.52
N GLN A 175 1.15 22.52 -8.53
CA GLN A 175 0.65 23.85 -8.90
C GLN A 175 0.25 23.91 -10.37
N GLU A 176 1.16 23.51 -11.26
CA GLU A 176 0.89 23.55 -12.70
C GLU A 176 -0.13 22.50 -13.13
N PHE A 177 -0.10 21.32 -12.52
CA PHE A 177 -1.10 20.29 -12.73
C PHE A 177 -2.50 20.79 -12.36
N SER A 178 -2.67 21.38 -11.20
CA SER A 178 -3.96 21.90 -10.74
C SER A 178 -4.46 23.04 -11.65
N ARG A 179 -3.57 23.95 -12.04
CA ARG A 179 -3.91 25.04 -12.97
C ARG A 179 -4.42 24.52 -14.32
N ARG A 180 -3.84 23.43 -14.85
CA ARG A 180 -4.21 22.88 -16.16
C ARG A 180 -5.47 22.01 -16.11
N PHE A 181 -5.63 21.19 -15.07
CA PHE A 181 -6.58 20.07 -15.12
C PHE A 181 -7.62 20.08 -13.99
N MET A 182 -7.48 20.96 -13.00
CA MET A 182 -8.40 21.02 -11.86
C MET A 182 -9.14 22.36 -11.72
N GLY A 183 -9.23 23.15 -12.77
CA GLY A 183 -9.84 24.49 -12.72
C GLY A 183 -11.32 24.51 -12.30
N GLU A 184 -12.02 23.37 -12.42
CA GLU A 184 -13.40 23.21 -11.96
C GLU A 184 -13.51 22.84 -10.46
N ILE A 185 -12.39 22.51 -9.81
CA ILE A 185 -12.31 22.10 -8.42
C ILE A 185 -11.66 23.21 -7.61
N GLU A 186 -12.48 23.93 -6.85
CA GLU A 186 -12.01 25.05 -6.02
C GLU A 186 -11.27 24.58 -4.75
N GLN A 187 -11.60 23.38 -4.27
CA GLN A 187 -11.08 22.84 -3.03
C GLN A 187 -9.80 22.02 -3.24
N VAL A 188 -8.80 22.26 -2.41
CA VAL A 188 -7.56 21.46 -2.41
C VAL A 188 -7.88 20.04 -1.91
N SER A 189 -7.36 19.05 -2.65
CA SER A 189 -7.50 17.63 -2.28
C SER A 189 -6.88 17.32 -0.93
N VAL A 190 -7.49 16.41 -0.18
CA VAL A 190 -7.10 16.05 1.20
C VAL A 190 -6.83 14.56 1.35
N PHE A 191 -6.19 14.20 2.46
CA PHE A 191 -6.26 12.85 3.01
C PHE A 191 -6.66 12.92 4.50
N LEU A 192 -7.33 11.86 4.96
CA LEU A 192 -7.93 11.81 6.29
C LEU A 192 -7.15 10.81 7.15
N VAL A 193 -6.84 11.20 8.39
CA VAL A 193 -6.06 10.39 9.34
C VAL A 193 -6.71 10.43 10.72
N PRO A 194 -6.62 9.39 11.56
CA PRO A 194 -7.11 9.46 12.94
C PRO A 194 -6.25 10.41 13.78
N GLY A 195 -6.80 10.91 14.88
CA GLY A 195 -6.05 11.74 15.84
C GLY A 195 -4.82 11.03 16.42
N THR A 196 -4.83 9.68 16.47
CA THR A 196 -3.73 8.81 16.93
C THR A 196 -2.67 8.51 15.85
N LYS A 197 -2.71 9.21 14.72
CA LYS A 197 -1.76 9.02 13.62
C LYS A 197 -0.29 9.16 14.03
N HIS A 198 0.58 8.44 13.34
CA HIS A 198 2.02 8.61 13.46
C HIS A 198 2.50 9.91 12.79
N TYR A 199 3.57 10.51 13.29
CA TYR A 199 4.16 11.77 12.75
C TYR A 199 4.68 11.65 11.31
N SER A 200 4.75 10.45 10.72
CA SER A 200 5.07 10.26 9.31
C SER A 200 4.05 10.91 8.36
N PHE A 201 2.78 11.04 8.75
CA PHE A 201 1.74 11.61 7.90
C PHE A 201 1.89 13.13 7.70
N PRO A 202 2.12 13.97 8.71
CA PRO A 202 2.46 15.37 8.47
C PRO A 202 3.76 15.54 7.67
N LYS A 203 4.77 14.65 7.84
CA LYS A 203 5.95 14.62 6.97
C LYS A 203 5.58 14.30 5.52
N ALA A 204 4.74 13.29 5.29
CA ALA A 204 4.25 12.95 3.96
C ALA A 204 3.52 14.13 3.30
N ALA A 205 2.62 14.80 4.03
CA ALA A 205 1.92 15.98 3.56
C ALA A 205 2.88 17.10 3.11
N ALA A 206 3.92 17.35 3.91
CA ALA A 206 4.93 18.37 3.61
C ALA A 206 5.79 17.98 2.40
N LEU A 207 6.37 16.77 2.41
CA LEU A 207 7.28 16.30 1.36
C LEU A 207 6.60 16.16 0.00
N LEU A 208 5.36 15.72 -0.01
CA LEU A 208 4.58 15.52 -1.24
C LEU A 208 3.92 16.82 -1.76
N GLY A 209 4.13 17.96 -1.10
CA GLY A 209 3.54 19.24 -1.49
C GLY A 209 2.02 19.32 -1.32
N ILE A 210 1.43 18.42 -0.52
CA ILE A 210 0.01 18.45 -0.17
C ILE A 210 -0.27 19.56 0.83
N GLY A 211 0.66 19.78 1.78
CA GLY A 211 0.55 20.71 2.89
C GLY A 211 -0.17 20.09 4.09
N ALA A 212 0.37 20.31 5.29
CA ALA A 212 -0.15 19.74 6.53
C ALA A 212 -1.59 20.16 6.84
N SER A 213 -2.02 21.35 6.42
CA SER A 213 -3.42 21.83 6.56
C SER A 213 -4.42 21.07 5.69
N ASN A 214 -3.96 20.29 4.72
CA ASN A 214 -4.78 19.43 3.87
C ASN A 214 -4.74 17.95 4.31
N MET A 215 -4.08 17.66 5.42
CA MET A 215 -4.23 16.43 6.19
C MET A 215 -5.30 16.71 7.27
N ILE A 216 -6.46 16.08 7.15
CA ILE A 216 -7.57 16.33 8.07
C ILE A 216 -7.57 15.26 9.16
N ASP A 217 -7.51 15.70 10.42
CA ASP A 217 -7.62 14.83 11.58
C ASP A 217 -9.07 14.42 11.80
N VAL A 218 -9.31 13.11 11.82
CA VAL A 218 -10.58 12.54 12.24
C VAL A 218 -10.51 12.33 13.76
N PRO A 219 -11.45 12.90 14.54
CA PRO A 219 -11.49 12.65 15.98
C PRO A 219 -11.57 11.16 16.32
N VAL A 220 -11.02 10.79 17.45
CA VAL A 220 -11.12 9.44 18.00
C VAL A 220 -12.20 9.33 19.07
N ASP A 221 -12.65 8.12 19.36
CA ASP A 221 -13.55 7.78 20.44
C ASP A 221 -12.81 7.57 21.78
N GLU A 222 -13.52 7.11 22.82
CA GLU A 222 -12.98 6.83 24.15
C GLU A 222 -11.99 5.66 24.17
N ASP A 223 -12.04 4.79 23.14
CA ASP A 223 -11.12 3.68 22.93
C ASP A 223 -9.89 4.08 22.07
N ALA A 224 -9.69 5.38 21.84
CA ALA A 224 -8.65 5.94 20.96
C ALA A 224 -8.73 5.44 19.51
N ARG A 225 -9.90 5.08 19.02
CA ARG A 225 -10.17 4.61 17.66
C ARG A 225 -10.82 5.71 16.83
N MET A 226 -10.57 5.70 15.53
CA MET A 226 -11.23 6.63 14.59
C MET A 226 -12.75 6.64 14.78
N SER A 227 -13.32 7.81 15.03
CA SER A 227 -14.77 7.98 15.16
C SER A 227 -15.46 7.90 13.79
N ILE A 228 -16.19 6.81 13.54
CA ILE A 228 -16.94 6.61 12.29
C ILE A 228 -18.00 7.69 12.07
N PRO A 229 -18.77 8.17 13.08
CA PRO A 229 -19.67 9.29 12.90
C PRO A 229 -18.96 10.57 12.41
N LYS A 230 -17.78 10.88 13.00
CA LYS A 230 -17.00 12.06 12.58
C LYS A 230 -16.39 11.91 11.20
N LEU A 231 -15.87 10.72 10.86
CA LEU A 231 -15.41 10.42 9.50
C LEU A 231 -16.54 10.64 8.48
N ARG A 232 -17.76 10.17 8.78
CA ARG A 232 -18.95 10.35 7.93
C ARG A 232 -19.27 11.83 7.72
N GLU A 233 -19.24 12.64 8.78
CA GLU A 233 -19.47 14.09 8.70
C GLU A 233 -18.46 14.76 7.76
N ILE A 234 -17.17 14.44 7.90
CA ILE A 234 -16.08 14.96 7.07
C ILE A 234 -16.24 14.55 5.60
N LEU A 235 -16.52 13.26 5.34
CA LEU A 235 -16.73 12.77 3.97
C LEU A 235 -17.95 13.41 3.32
N ARG A 236 -19.03 13.66 4.08
CA ARG A 236 -20.20 14.39 3.59
C ARG A 236 -19.83 15.80 3.17
N ALA A 237 -19.12 16.54 4.02
CA ALA A 237 -18.64 17.87 3.71
C ALA A 237 -17.73 17.88 2.47
N CYS A 238 -16.94 16.82 2.25
CA CYS A 238 -16.12 16.68 1.04
C CYS A 238 -16.97 16.54 -0.24
N ILE A 239 -18.11 15.83 -0.20
CA ILE A 239 -19.05 15.78 -1.32
C ILE A 239 -19.68 17.15 -1.56
N ASP A 240 -20.24 17.77 -0.50
CA ASP A 240 -20.99 19.02 -0.59
C ASP A 240 -20.14 20.16 -1.16
N THR A 241 -18.83 20.16 -0.86
CA THR A 241 -17.87 21.15 -1.34
C THR A 241 -17.05 20.71 -2.56
N LYS A 242 -17.31 19.53 -3.12
CA LYS A 242 -16.51 18.90 -4.19
C LYS A 242 -15.02 18.87 -3.85
N ARG A 243 -14.67 18.48 -2.61
CA ARG A 243 -13.32 18.37 -2.13
C ARG A 243 -12.79 16.94 -2.33
N PRO A 244 -11.81 16.70 -3.22
CA PRO A 244 -11.33 15.35 -3.49
C PRO A 244 -10.59 14.76 -2.28
N VAL A 245 -10.76 13.45 -2.05
CA VAL A 245 -10.09 12.70 -0.98
C VAL A 245 -9.13 11.71 -1.62
N TYR A 246 -7.82 11.81 -1.30
CA TYR A 246 -6.82 10.86 -1.77
C TYR A 246 -6.99 9.50 -1.11
N THR A 247 -6.99 9.51 0.22
CA THR A 247 -7.04 8.29 1.03
C THR A 247 -7.62 8.58 2.42
N VAL A 248 -8.24 7.56 3.01
CA VAL A 248 -8.51 7.49 4.44
C VAL A 248 -7.50 6.52 5.05
N VAL A 249 -6.76 7.00 6.05
CA VAL A 249 -5.80 6.19 6.80
C VAL A 249 -6.49 5.59 8.01
N SER A 250 -6.31 4.29 8.22
CA SER A 250 -6.70 3.59 9.45
C SER A 250 -5.46 3.08 10.17
N VAL A 251 -5.31 3.38 11.44
CA VAL A 251 -4.18 2.90 12.26
C VAL A 251 -4.51 1.53 12.84
N VAL A 252 -3.61 0.58 12.67
CA VAL A 252 -3.70 -0.78 13.20
C VAL A 252 -2.63 -0.96 14.28
N GLY A 253 -2.98 -0.57 15.48
CA GLY A 253 -2.06 -0.47 16.62
C GLY A 253 -1.43 0.93 16.70
N SER A 254 -2.09 1.87 17.41
CA SER A 254 -1.51 3.17 17.71
C SER A 254 -0.28 3.04 18.63
N THR A 255 0.62 4.02 18.57
CA THR A 255 1.91 3.96 19.29
C THR A 255 1.74 3.85 20.81
N GLU A 256 0.80 4.60 21.37
CA GLU A 256 0.63 4.69 22.82
C GLU A 256 -0.42 3.69 23.34
N GLU A 257 -1.59 3.62 22.70
CA GLU A 257 -2.74 2.86 23.19
C GLU A 257 -2.83 1.46 22.58
N SER A 258 -2.07 1.18 21.50
CA SER A 258 -2.23 -0.02 20.66
C SER A 258 -3.65 -0.18 20.10
N ALA A 259 -4.37 0.93 19.95
CA ALA A 259 -5.72 0.95 19.44
C ALA A 259 -5.76 0.53 17.95
N ILE A 260 -6.84 -0.14 17.58
CA ILE A 260 -7.07 -0.60 16.20
C ILE A 260 -8.32 0.12 15.67
N ASP A 261 -8.15 0.90 14.62
CA ASP A 261 -9.25 1.59 13.96
C ASP A 261 -10.28 0.64 13.34
N PRO A 262 -11.54 1.07 13.20
CA PRO A 262 -12.64 0.25 12.66
C PRO A 262 -12.56 0.14 11.12
N ILE A 263 -11.55 -0.59 10.60
CA ILE A 263 -11.30 -0.75 9.17
C ILE A 263 -12.52 -1.31 8.43
N LYS A 264 -13.22 -2.26 9.03
CA LYS A 264 -14.43 -2.87 8.46
C LYS A 264 -15.50 -1.81 8.17
N GLU A 265 -15.69 -0.90 9.10
CA GLU A 265 -16.63 0.20 9.00
C GLU A 265 -16.16 1.26 8.00
N VAL A 266 -14.84 1.57 7.95
CA VAL A 266 -14.25 2.47 6.94
C VAL A 266 -14.44 1.90 5.53
N LEU A 267 -14.27 0.60 5.33
CA LEU A 267 -14.56 -0.09 4.06
C LEU A 267 -16.04 0.05 3.68
N SER A 268 -16.94 -0.11 4.64
CA SER A 268 -18.38 0.05 4.43
C SER A 268 -18.75 1.49 4.06
N LEU A 269 -18.11 2.49 4.70
CA LEU A 269 -18.28 3.89 4.35
C LEU A 269 -17.79 4.17 2.94
N ARG A 270 -16.65 3.63 2.51
CA ARG A 270 -16.18 3.80 1.13
C ARG A 270 -17.23 3.34 0.12
N GLU A 271 -17.83 2.16 0.32
CA GLU A 271 -18.88 1.66 -0.56
C GLU A 271 -20.15 2.55 -0.56
N GLU A 272 -20.52 3.09 0.60
CA GLU A 272 -21.62 4.03 0.73
C GLU A 272 -21.36 5.33 -0.02
N PHE A 273 -20.19 5.94 0.19
CA PHE A 273 -19.82 7.22 -0.41
C PHE A 273 -19.49 7.12 -1.89
N ARG A 274 -18.95 5.97 -2.34
CA ARG A 274 -18.78 5.67 -3.77
C ARG A 274 -20.09 5.79 -4.54
N LYS A 275 -21.19 5.26 -4.00
CA LYS A 275 -22.52 5.38 -4.61
C LYS A 275 -23.01 6.82 -4.69
N GLN A 276 -22.44 7.71 -3.90
CA GLN A 276 -22.73 9.14 -3.89
C GLN A 276 -21.72 9.97 -4.70
N GLY A 277 -20.79 9.30 -5.41
CA GLY A 277 -19.80 9.93 -6.29
C GLY A 277 -18.53 10.40 -5.58
N LEU A 278 -18.19 9.86 -4.40
CA LEU A 278 -16.91 10.09 -3.73
C LEU A 278 -16.16 8.77 -3.57
N GLU A 279 -15.01 8.66 -4.21
CA GLU A 279 -14.09 7.53 -4.12
C GLU A 279 -12.79 7.94 -3.43
N PHE A 280 -12.19 7.03 -2.67
CA PHE A 280 -10.90 7.20 -2.03
C PHE A 280 -10.24 5.85 -1.77
N THR A 281 -8.91 5.82 -1.67
CA THR A 281 -8.20 4.63 -1.23
C THR A 281 -8.27 4.49 0.29
N ILE A 282 -8.05 3.28 0.80
CA ILE A 282 -7.89 3.02 2.22
C ILE A 282 -6.46 2.53 2.44
N HIS A 283 -5.71 3.26 3.26
CA HIS A 283 -4.38 2.89 3.71
C HIS A 283 -4.43 2.44 5.17
N ALA A 284 -3.88 1.27 5.48
CA ALA A 284 -3.74 0.80 6.85
C ALA A 284 -2.30 1.02 7.33
N ASP A 285 -2.11 1.91 8.30
CA ASP A 285 -0.85 2.02 9.02
C ASP A 285 -0.82 0.93 10.09
N ALA A 286 -0.30 -0.22 9.70
CA ALA A 286 -0.08 -1.38 10.57
C ALA A 286 1.41 -1.55 10.94
N ALA A 287 2.17 -0.46 10.93
CA ALA A 287 3.58 -0.49 11.28
C ALA A 287 3.84 -1.23 12.60
N TRP A 288 3.00 -1.00 13.60
CA TRP A 288 3.02 -1.72 14.87
C TRP A 288 2.22 -3.03 14.81
N GLY A 289 0.94 -2.96 14.44
CA GLY A 289 -0.01 -4.07 14.56
C GLY A 289 0.04 -5.11 13.45
N GLY A 290 0.81 -4.91 12.38
CA GLY A 290 0.76 -5.78 11.21
C GLY A 290 1.08 -7.24 11.48
N TYR A 291 2.12 -7.52 12.26
CA TYR A 291 2.46 -8.90 12.64
C TYR A 291 1.44 -9.54 13.59
N HIS A 292 0.65 -8.75 14.32
CA HIS A 292 -0.43 -9.27 15.16
C HIS A 292 -1.54 -9.92 14.32
N ALA A 293 -1.67 -9.56 13.04
CA ALA A 293 -2.57 -10.24 12.13
C ALA A 293 -2.28 -11.75 12.00
N SER A 294 -1.02 -12.18 12.22
CA SER A 294 -0.64 -13.59 12.23
C SER A 294 -1.43 -14.44 13.24
N VAL A 295 -1.96 -13.83 14.31
CA VAL A 295 -2.78 -14.51 15.31
C VAL A 295 -4.10 -15.06 14.73
N VAL A 296 -4.62 -14.40 13.70
CA VAL A 296 -5.89 -14.78 13.03
C VAL A 296 -5.69 -15.44 11.66
N ARG A 297 -4.46 -15.55 11.17
CA ARG A 297 -4.18 -16.15 9.85
C ARG A 297 -3.88 -17.63 9.95
N ASP A 298 -4.58 -18.43 9.16
CA ASP A 298 -4.27 -19.84 9.01
C ASP A 298 -2.91 -20.04 8.34
N ASP A 299 -2.31 -21.20 8.55
CA ASP A 299 -1.06 -21.55 7.91
C ASP A 299 -1.27 -21.66 6.40
N PHE A 300 -0.40 -21.03 5.64
CA PHE A 300 -0.37 -21.12 4.18
C PHE A 300 0.84 -21.94 3.72
N ALA A 301 0.75 -22.47 2.51
CA ALA A 301 1.81 -23.30 1.95
C ALA A 301 3.15 -22.56 1.90
N MET A 302 4.11 -23.05 2.66
CA MET A 302 5.51 -22.61 2.70
C MET A 302 6.40 -23.86 2.69
N PRO A 303 7.65 -23.76 2.25
CA PRO A 303 8.61 -24.85 2.47
C PRO A 303 8.63 -25.27 3.94
N GLU A 304 8.72 -26.58 4.21
CA GLU A 304 8.69 -27.08 5.58
C GLU A 304 9.78 -26.43 6.45
N PRO A 305 9.42 -25.93 7.65
CA PRO A 305 10.39 -25.37 8.58
C PRO A 305 11.33 -26.49 9.08
N VAL A 306 12.59 -26.15 9.22
CA VAL A 306 13.55 -27.08 9.79
C VAL A 306 13.36 -27.13 11.32
N GLY A 307 12.66 -28.16 11.78
CA GLY A 307 12.90 -28.72 13.10
C GLY A 307 12.33 -28.00 14.35
N PHE A 308 11.30 -27.16 14.30
CA PHE A 308 10.74 -26.56 15.51
C PHE A 308 9.30 -27.02 15.79
N VAL A 309 9.13 -27.78 16.89
CA VAL A 309 7.82 -28.10 17.45
C VAL A 309 7.60 -27.22 18.69
N ALA A 310 6.93 -26.11 18.54
CA ALA A 310 6.49 -25.31 19.68
C ALA A 310 5.21 -25.90 20.31
N THR A 311 5.19 -26.01 21.63
CA THR A 311 3.95 -26.28 22.38
C THR A 311 2.95 -25.14 22.06
N PRO A 312 1.70 -25.42 21.70
CA PRO A 312 0.73 -24.38 21.46
C PRO A 312 0.56 -23.53 22.74
N PRO A 313 0.62 -22.19 22.64
CA PRO A 313 0.29 -21.34 23.80
C PRO A 313 -1.18 -21.53 24.18
N PRO A 314 -1.56 -21.22 25.45
CA PRO A 314 -2.96 -21.11 25.80
C PRO A 314 -3.63 -20.12 24.80
N ALA A 315 -4.75 -20.53 24.22
CA ALA A 315 -5.50 -19.68 23.30
C ALA A 315 -6.10 -18.52 24.11
N VAL A 316 -5.50 -17.35 24.06
CA VAL A 316 -6.17 -16.11 24.44
C VAL A 316 -6.92 -15.62 23.23
N PRO A 317 -8.26 -15.68 23.24
CA PRO A 317 -9.02 -15.17 22.12
C PRO A 317 -8.88 -13.63 22.08
N LEU A 318 -8.50 -13.10 20.92
CA LEU A 318 -8.69 -11.68 20.65
C LEU A 318 -10.18 -11.33 20.78
N SER A 319 -10.49 -10.10 21.15
CA SER A 319 -11.89 -9.66 21.14
C SER A 319 -12.50 -9.84 19.76
N LYS A 320 -13.83 -10.00 19.70
CA LYS A 320 -14.54 -10.12 18.41
C LYS A 320 -14.24 -8.92 17.52
N TYR A 321 -14.24 -7.71 18.10
CA TYR A 321 -13.93 -6.48 17.40
C TYR A 321 -12.54 -6.56 16.72
N VAL A 322 -11.48 -6.83 17.47
CA VAL A 322 -10.10 -6.90 16.96
C VAL A 322 -9.96 -7.97 15.88
N THR A 323 -10.58 -9.14 16.10
CA THR A 323 -10.57 -10.23 15.12
C THR A 323 -11.20 -9.80 13.78
N GLU A 324 -12.34 -9.11 13.83
CA GLU A 324 -13.02 -8.60 12.63
C GLU A 324 -12.18 -7.56 11.88
N GLN A 325 -11.46 -6.66 12.61
CA GLN A 325 -10.58 -5.69 11.97
C GLN A 325 -9.39 -6.36 11.26
N PHE A 326 -8.74 -7.32 11.90
CA PHE A 326 -7.67 -8.08 11.24
C PHE A 326 -8.16 -8.91 10.05
N GLN A 327 -9.37 -9.45 10.10
CA GLN A 327 -9.97 -10.15 8.94
C GLN A 327 -10.27 -9.19 7.80
N ALA A 328 -10.71 -7.97 8.10
CA ALA A 328 -11.01 -6.93 7.12
C ALA A 328 -9.75 -6.29 6.49
N LEU A 329 -8.60 -6.37 7.16
CA LEU A 329 -7.34 -5.71 6.78
C LEU A 329 -6.93 -6.00 5.32
N GLY A 330 -7.11 -7.23 4.85
CA GLY A 330 -6.82 -7.63 3.46
C GLY A 330 -7.69 -6.95 2.37
N ASN A 331 -8.61 -6.07 2.74
CA ASN A 331 -9.39 -5.26 1.81
C ASN A 331 -8.92 -3.79 1.73
N ALA A 332 -7.94 -3.38 2.53
CA ALA A 332 -7.27 -2.10 2.38
C ALA A 332 -6.47 -2.07 1.06
N ASP A 333 -6.33 -0.90 0.44
CA ASP A 333 -5.61 -0.79 -0.85
C ASP A 333 -4.09 -0.81 -0.66
N SER A 334 -3.61 -0.34 0.50
CA SER A 334 -2.21 -0.44 0.91
C SER A 334 -2.08 -0.62 2.42
N ILE A 335 -1.01 -1.29 2.85
CA ILE A 335 -0.74 -1.60 4.26
C ILE A 335 0.74 -1.41 4.54
N THR A 336 1.08 -0.55 5.51
CA THR A 336 2.42 -0.46 6.09
C THR A 336 2.57 -1.50 7.20
N VAL A 337 3.71 -2.17 7.26
CA VAL A 337 4.09 -3.08 8.35
C VAL A 337 5.58 -3.00 8.62
N ASP A 338 5.99 -3.03 9.90
CA ASP A 338 7.41 -2.96 10.25
C ASP A 338 7.92 -4.29 10.81
N PRO A 339 8.62 -5.11 9.99
CA PRO A 339 9.32 -6.30 10.47
C PRO A 339 10.28 -6.03 11.65
N HIS A 340 10.91 -4.85 11.69
CA HIS A 340 11.80 -4.46 12.78
C HIS A 340 11.07 -4.13 14.11
N LYS A 341 9.74 -4.10 14.11
CA LYS A 341 8.91 -3.99 15.33
C LYS A 341 8.46 -5.39 15.78
N SER A 342 7.19 -5.69 15.68
CA SER A 342 6.62 -6.98 16.11
C SER A 342 6.99 -8.18 15.23
N GLY A 343 7.80 -7.97 14.18
CA GLY A 343 8.47 -9.04 13.42
C GLY A 343 9.80 -9.48 14.02
N TYR A 344 10.30 -8.81 15.08
CA TYR A 344 11.55 -9.14 15.79
C TYR A 344 12.80 -9.20 14.89
N ILE A 345 12.86 -8.33 13.89
CA ILE A 345 13.93 -8.24 12.90
C ILE A 345 14.84 -7.06 13.20
N PRO A 346 16.18 -7.16 12.92
CA PRO A 346 17.08 -6.01 13.03
C PRO A 346 16.67 -4.83 12.14
N TYR A 347 16.90 -3.61 12.62
CA TYR A 347 16.80 -2.39 11.80
C TYR A 347 17.85 -2.35 10.69
N PRO A 348 17.57 -1.73 9.51
CA PRO A 348 16.28 -1.20 9.07
C PRO A 348 15.43 -2.28 8.40
N ALA A 349 14.15 -2.36 8.70
CA ALA A 349 13.20 -3.26 8.02
C ALA A 349 11.76 -2.79 8.24
N GLY A 350 11.31 -1.84 7.44
CA GLY A 350 9.90 -1.55 7.21
C GLY A 350 9.40 -2.32 5.98
N ALA A 351 8.12 -2.22 5.66
CA ALA A 351 7.56 -2.76 4.43
C ALA A 351 6.26 -2.06 4.05
N LEU A 352 5.99 -2.03 2.75
CA LEU A 352 4.72 -1.61 2.19
C LEU A 352 4.13 -2.72 1.33
N CYS A 353 2.85 -3.00 1.53
CA CYS A 353 2.09 -3.95 0.74
C CYS A 353 0.93 -3.25 0.04
N TYR A 354 0.74 -3.49 -1.26
CA TYR A 354 -0.38 -3.05 -2.06
C TYR A 354 -1.31 -4.22 -2.38
N ARG A 355 -2.62 -4.02 -2.27
CA ARG A 355 -3.63 -5.02 -2.67
C ARG A 355 -3.58 -5.29 -4.17
N ASN A 356 -3.31 -4.27 -4.96
CA ASN A 356 -3.15 -4.35 -6.41
C ASN A 356 -1.74 -3.92 -6.80
N SER A 357 -0.97 -4.82 -7.39
CA SER A 357 0.43 -4.59 -7.77
C SER A 357 0.61 -3.39 -8.72
N ALA A 358 -0.39 -3.02 -9.50
CA ALA A 358 -0.33 -1.86 -10.39
C ALA A 358 -0.21 -0.52 -9.63
N MET A 359 -0.49 -0.48 -8.32
CA MET A 359 -0.25 0.71 -7.49
C MET A 359 1.22 1.13 -7.47
N ARG A 360 2.17 0.17 -7.49
CA ARG A 360 3.62 0.45 -7.51
C ARG A 360 4.06 1.20 -8.77
N ASP A 361 3.36 0.97 -9.89
CA ASP A 361 3.69 1.60 -11.18
C ASP A 361 3.47 3.12 -11.14
N LEU A 362 2.63 3.61 -10.23
CA LEU A 362 2.37 5.03 -10.00
C LEU A 362 3.53 5.77 -9.30
N VAL A 363 4.46 5.04 -8.71
CA VAL A 363 5.63 5.53 -7.98
C VAL A 363 6.93 4.94 -8.53
N THR A 364 6.96 4.66 -9.83
CA THR A 364 8.10 4.07 -10.53
C THR A 364 8.97 5.14 -11.16
N PHE A 365 10.28 5.05 -10.89
CA PHE A 365 11.31 5.82 -11.58
C PHE A 365 12.42 4.86 -12.02
N SER A 366 12.72 4.83 -13.31
CA SER A 366 13.79 4.00 -13.87
C SER A 366 14.95 4.85 -14.38
N ALA A 367 16.17 4.38 -14.15
CA ALA A 367 17.37 4.92 -14.73
C ALA A 367 17.90 3.95 -15.80
N PRO A 368 18.06 4.36 -17.07
CA PRO A 368 18.47 3.46 -18.16
C PRO A 368 19.81 2.73 -17.93
N VAL A 369 20.67 3.30 -17.07
CA VAL A 369 21.98 2.74 -16.73
C VAL A 369 21.87 1.58 -15.73
N VAL A 370 20.75 1.48 -15.00
CA VAL A 370 20.56 0.51 -13.90
C VAL A 370 19.58 -0.59 -14.28
N PHE A 371 18.67 -0.33 -15.23
CA PHE A 371 17.58 -1.24 -15.58
C PHE A 371 17.61 -1.57 -17.08
N HIS A 372 17.79 -2.86 -17.39
CA HIS A 372 18.00 -3.35 -18.77
C HIS A 372 16.79 -4.06 -19.40
N GLY A 373 15.57 -3.79 -18.91
CA GLY A 373 14.30 -4.28 -19.48
C GLY A 373 13.46 -5.13 -18.54
N ASP A 374 12.30 -5.56 -19.04
CA ASP A 374 11.23 -6.22 -18.25
C ASP A 374 11.52 -7.70 -17.88
N ALA A 375 12.65 -8.26 -18.31
CA ALA A 375 12.93 -9.67 -18.16
C ALA A 375 13.45 -10.08 -16.77
N GLU A 376 13.94 -9.11 -15.97
CA GLU A 376 14.58 -9.38 -14.69
C GLU A 376 13.71 -8.92 -13.51
N PRO A 377 13.66 -9.73 -12.42
CA PRO A 377 12.97 -9.32 -11.20
C PRO A 377 13.62 -8.05 -10.63
N THR A 378 12.81 -7.03 -10.32
CA THR A 378 13.32 -5.80 -9.74
C THR A 378 12.42 -5.31 -8.60
N VAL A 379 13.02 -4.66 -7.62
CA VAL A 379 12.33 -4.00 -6.50
C VAL A 379 12.77 -2.55 -6.32
N GLY A 380 13.95 -2.19 -6.79
CA GLY A 380 14.57 -0.88 -6.55
C GLY A 380 14.06 0.27 -7.42
N ILE A 381 13.23 0.01 -8.43
CA ILE A 381 12.60 1.07 -9.23
C ILE A 381 11.34 1.63 -8.60
N TYR A 382 10.81 0.97 -7.58
CA TYR A 382 9.55 1.33 -6.94
C TYR A 382 9.80 2.13 -5.66
N GLY A 383 8.97 3.14 -5.45
CA GLY A 383 8.92 3.90 -4.21
C GLY A 383 10.00 4.96 -4.05
N VAL A 384 10.26 5.30 -2.80
CA VAL A 384 11.14 6.42 -2.42
C VAL A 384 12.61 6.02 -2.49
N GLU A 385 12.93 4.76 -2.19
CA GLU A 385 14.30 4.27 -2.09
C GLU A 385 14.81 3.79 -3.46
N GLY A 386 16.06 4.08 -3.77
CA GLY A 386 16.76 3.47 -4.89
C GLY A 386 17.63 2.31 -4.37
N SER A 387 18.83 2.63 -3.87
CA SER A 387 19.67 1.65 -3.19
C SER A 387 19.05 1.20 -1.87
N LYS A 388 18.95 -0.11 -1.67
CA LYS A 388 18.36 -0.72 -0.47
C LYS A 388 19.15 -1.94 -0.03
N PRO A 389 19.32 -2.13 1.32
CA PRO A 389 20.12 -3.24 1.83
C PRO A 389 19.38 -4.57 1.68
N GLY A 390 19.94 -5.50 0.91
CA GLY A 390 19.41 -6.86 0.81
C GLY A 390 19.48 -7.65 2.11
N ALA A 391 20.27 -7.20 3.08
CA ALA A 391 20.36 -7.80 4.40
C ALA A 391 19.02 -7.80 5.16
N ALA A 392 18.23 -6.73 5.05
CA ALA A 392 16.89 -6.65 5.65
C ALA A 392 15.96 -7.73 5.07
N ALA A 393 15.92 -7.87 3.75
CA ALA A 393 15.14 -8.92 3.08
C ALA A 393 15.56 -10.32 3.51
N SER A 394 16.87 -10.60 3.61
CA SER A 394 17.40 -11.88 4.07
C SER A 394 17.03 -12.19 5.51
N ALA A 395 17.07 -11.18 6.40
CA ALA A 395 16.67 -11.33 7.79
C ALA A 395 15.18 -11.74 7.92
N VAL A 396 14.30 -11.02 7.22
CA VAL A 396 12.85 -11.32 7.23
C VAL A 396 12.62 -12.69 6.60
N TYR A 397 13.24 -12.98 5.46
CA TYR A 397 13.08 -14.26 4.78
C TYR A 397 13.44 -15.44 5.68
N LEU A 398 14.65 -15.43 6.26
CA LEU A 398 15.09 -16.54 7.11
C LEU A 398 14.21 -16.68 8.34
N SER A 399 13.78 -15.55 8.94
CA SER A 399 12.85 -15.58 10.06
C SER A 399 11.51 -16.21 9.68
N HIS A 400 10.94 -15.83 8.54
CA HIS A 400 9.66 -16.39 8.06
C HIS A 400 9.76 -17.87 7.67
N ARG A 401 10.93 -18.36 7.22
CA ARG A 401 11.13 -19.79 6.94
C ARG A 401 11.18 -20.64 8.21
N ILE A 402 11.68 -20.08 9.31
CA ILE A 402 11.78 -20.76 10.60
C ILE A 402 10.54 -20.51 11.47
N ILE A 403 10.06 -19.26 11.50
CA ILE A 403 8.91 -18.82 12.29
C ILE A 403 7.85 -18.32 11.28
N ARG A 404 6.84 -19.14 11.00
CA ARG A 404 5.82 -18.79 9.99
C ARG A 404 5.05 -17.52 10.38
N PRO A 405 4.77 -16.60 9.44
CA PRO A 405 3.95 -15.42 9.69
C PRO A 405 2.45 -15.75 9.71
N SER A 406 2.06 -16.71 10.54
CA SER A 406 0.74 -17.29 10.69
C SER A 406 0.50 -17.79 12.12
N LYS A 407 -0.65 -18.40 12.41
CA LYS A 407 -1.02 -18.94 13.72
C LYS A 407 0.03 -19.87 14.31
N SER A 408 0.66 -20.70 13.48
CA SER A 408 1.63 -21.71 13.96
C SER A 408 2.99 -21.14 14.35
N GLY A 409 3.32 -19.91 13.94
CA GLY A 409 4.61 -19.27 14.16
C GLY A 409 4.49 -17.96 14.94
N TYR A 410 4.58 -16.82 14.23
CA TYR A 410 4.49 -15.48 14.87
C TYR A 410 3.22 -15.32 15.70
N GLY A 411 2.09 -15.88 15.24
CA GLY A 411 0.84 -15.84 15.96
C GLY A 411 0.92 -16.47 17.36
N LYS A 412 1.72 -17.55 17.55
CA LYS A 412 1.98 -18.14 18.88
C LYS A 412 2.81 -17.23 19.77
N ILE A 413 3.90 -16.65 19.21
CA ILE A 413 4.82 -15.80 19.97
C ILE A 413 4.07 -14.53 20.44
N ILE A 414 3.37 -13.88 19.53
CA ILE A 414 2.60 -12.67 19.80
C ILE A 414 1.43 -12.98 20.74
N GLY A 415 0.71 -14.08 20.52
CA GLY A 415 -0.37 -14.51 21.39
C GLY A 415 0.09 -14.72 22.84
N GLN A 416 1.28 -15.31 23.06
CA GLN A 416 1.87 -15.41 24.39
C GLN A 416 2.22 -14.05 24.99
N ALA A 417 2.76 -13.12 24.18
CA ALA A 417 3.09 -11.78 24.66
C ALA A 417 1.86 -10.97 25.05
N LEU A 418 0.72 -11.18 24.37
CA LEU A 418 -0.56 -10.56 24.73
C LEU A 418 -1.17 -11.13 26.01
N PHE A 419 -0.80 -12.36 26.39
CA PHE A 419 -1.29 -13.02 27.61
C PHE A 419 -0.47 -12.66 28.85
N SER A 420 0.82 -12.34 28.69
CA SER A 420 1.73 -12.00 29.81
C SER A 420 1.53 -10.59 30.31
#